data_deef1aa42dcbe61d00e62a91eab462e8
#
_entry.id   deef1aa42dcbe61d00e62a91eab462e8
#
_cell.length_a   1.000
_cell.length_b   1.000
_cell.length_c   1.000
_cell.angle_alpha   90.00
_cell.angle_beta   90.00
_cell.angle_gamma   90.00
#
_symmetry.space_group_name_H-M   'P 1'
#
loop_
_entity.id
_entity.type
_entity.pdbx_description
1 polymer ?
#
loop_
_entity_poly.entity_id
_entity_poly.type
_entity_poly.pdbx_seq_one_letter_code
_entity_poly.pdbx_strand_id
1 'polypeptide(L)'
;MSSTRFKFNSRKIKAKMKLHTTNYFNTFIQIADDSPVAKGETPPVKEDNKTAANIQFDLIKKNPYKYTSDDILFQVFAEKNDLIKSEYKEAREKFYSKGQPCFRASPLTKRYGWGVHYDKDGKMAIYSSESKEYQKYSSDKNLTILKAMKTN
;
A
#
# COMPACT_ATOMS: atom_id res chain seq x y z
N MET A 1 24.59 10.04 12.93
CA MET A 1 23.54 10.50 13.87
C MET A 1 22.22 10.75 13.20
N SER A 2 21.72 9.77 12.61
CA SER A 2 20.49 9.86 11.83
C SER A 2 19.25 10.13 12.66
N SER A 3 19.25 9.73 13.90
CA SER A 3 18.05 9.77 14.75
C SER A 3 17.52 11.17 15.04
N THR A 4 18.33 12.21 14.81
CA THR A 4 17.89 13.57 15.08
C THR A 4 16.77 14.05 14.17
N ARG A 5 16.63 13.43 12.97
CA ARG A 5 15.55 13.76 12.06
C ARG A 5 14.20 13.33 12.58
N PHE A 6 14.17 12.40 13.49
CA PHE A 6 12.96 11.73 13.92
C PHE A 6 12.84 11.80 15.43
N LYS A 7 12.42 12.94 15.92
CA LYS A 7 12.26 13.14 17.35
C LYS A 7 10.80 13.18 17.74
N PHE A 8 10.41 12.32 18.65
CA PHE A 8 9.10 12.39 19.26
C PHE A 8 9.14 11.59 20.57
N ASN A 9 8.13 11.78 21.38
CA ASN A 9 8.06 11.16 22.69
C ASN A 9 7.30 9.83 22.60
N SER A 10 8.04 8.73 22.51
CA SER A 10 7.46 7.39 22.41
C SER A 10 6.57 7.03 23.60
N ARG A 11 6.93 7.47 24.79
CA ARG A 11 6.13 7.20 25.99
C ARG A 11 4.75 7.82 25.87
N LYS A 12 4.68 9.06 25.41
CA LYS A 12 3.41 9.75 25.22
C LYS A 12 2.56 9.05 24.16
N ILE A 13 3.20 8.60 23.10
CA ILE A 13 2.52 7.85 22.04
C ILE A 13 1.87 6.58 22.61
N LYS A 14 2.64 5.78 23.32
CA LYS A 14 2.14 4.52 23.86
C LYS A 14 0.99 4.71 24.84
N ALA A 15 1.03 5.78 25.62
CA ALA A 15 0.03 6.02 26.66
C ALA A 15 -1.32 6.47 26.11
N LYS A 16 -1.33 7.21 25.01
CA LYS A 16 -2.56 7.88 24.59
C LYS A 16 -2.97 7.69 23.14
N MET A 17 -2.10 7.13 22.32
CA MET A 17 -2.33 7.16 20.89
C MET A 17 -3.08 5.95 20.39
N LYS A 18 -4.19 6.23 19.69
CA LYS A 18 -4.90 5.20 18.93
C LYS A 18 -4.24 5.10 17.56
N LEU A 19 -3.83 3.89 17.18
CA LEU A 19 -3.21 3.69 15.88
C LEU A 19 -4.27 3.42 14.81
N HIS A 20 -4.02 3.98 13.63
CA HIS A 20 -4.84 3.74 12.45
C HIS A 20 -4.26 2.59 11.64
N THR A 21 -5.04 2.06 10.73
CA THR A 21 -4.59 1.00 9.84
C THR A 21 -5.16 1.22 8.44
N THR A 22 -4.43 0.75 7.45
CA THR A 22 -4.87 0.74 6.05
C THR A 22 -5.17 -0.67 5.58
N ASN A 23 -5.13 -1.65 6.48
CA ASN A 23 -5.30 -3.05 6.12
C ASN A 23 -6.74 -3.38 5.77
N TYR A 24 -6.88 -4.30 4.83
CA TYR A 24 -8.15 -4.93 4.48
C TYR A 24 -7.99 -6.44 4.61
N PHE A 25 -9.10 -7.15 4.77
CA PHE A 25 -9.12 -8.60 4.93
C PHE A 25 -10.19 -9.18 4.02
N ASN A 26 -9.87 -10.26 3.32
CA ASN A 26 -10.82 -10.91 2.40
C ASN A 26 -11.49 -9.87 1.48
N THR A 27 -10.66 -9.08 0.82
CA THR A 27 -11.12 -7.91 0.04
C THR A 27 -10.41 -7.89 -1.31
N PHE A 28 -11.11 -7.40 -2.31
CA PHE A 28 -10.49 -7.13 -3.60
C PHE A 28 -10.77 -5.67 -3.99
N ILE A 29 -9.70 -4.92 -4.23
CA ILE A 29 -9.80 -3.53 -4.70
C ILE A 29 -9.63 -3.55 -6.21
N GLN A 30 -10.68 -3.16 -6.93
CA GLN A 30 -10.65 -3.04 -8.38
C GLN A 30 -10.03 -1.71 -8.78
N ILE A 31 -9.56 -1.64 -10.03
CA ILE A 31 -9.01 -0.39 -10.56
C ILE A 31 -10.09 0.69 -10.60
N ALA A 32 -9.66 1.94 -10.66
CA ALA A 32 -10.58 3.08 -10.75
C ALA A 32 -11.37 3.05 -12.04
N ASP A 33 -12.61 3.52 -11.98
CA ASP A 33 -13.47 3.59 -13.18
C ASP A 33 -12.89 4.51 -14.26
N ASP A 34 -12.14 5.53 -13.83
CA ASP A 34 -11.51 6.47 -14.77
C ASP A 34 -10.03 6.17 -14.99
N SER A 35 -9.61 4.92 -14.76
CA SER A 35 -8.21 4.53 -15.01
C SER A 35 -7.85 4.76 -16.47
N PRO A 36 -6.69 5.37 -16.75
CA PRO A 36 -6.29 5.64 -18.13
C PRO A 36 -5.79 4.43 -18.89
N VAL A 37 -5.61 3.27 -18.19
CA VAL A 37 -5.07 2.08 -18.84
C VAL A 37 -6.04 0.91 -18.72
N ALA A 38 -5.98 0.02 -19.72
CA ALA A 38 -6.86 -1.14 -19.77
C ALA A 38 -6.26 -2.39 -19.16
N LYS A 39 -4.99 -2.35 -18.82
CA LYS A 39 -4.28 -3.50 -18.24
C LYS A 39 -3.18 -3.02 -17.32
N GLY A 40 -2.67 -3.92 -16.48
CA GLY A 40 -1.59 -3.59 -15.57
C GLY A 40 -0.31 -3.20 -16.29
N GLU A 41 0.25 -2.07 -15.89
CA GLU A 41 1.50 -1.55 -16.44
C GLU A 41 2.50 -1.34 -15.30
N THR A 42 3.76 -1.64 -15.58
CA THR A 42 4.82 -1.38 -14.62
C THR A 42 5.00 0.13 -14.49
N PRO A 43 4.92 0.67 -13.26
CA PRO A 43 5.11 2.12 -13.09
C PRO A 43 6.49 2.53 -13.60
N PRO A 44 6.57 3.59 -14.40
CA PRO A 44 7.87 4.02 -14.95
C PRO A 44 8.78 4.57 -13.86
N VAL A 45 10.07 4.27 -13.97
CA VAL A 45 11.10 4.83 -13.09
C VAL A 45 11.68 6.04 -13.80
N LYS A 46 11.66 7.19 -13.13
CA LYS A 46 12.23 8.41 -13.67
C LYS A 46 13.65 8.60 -13.14
N GLU A 47 14.63 8.48 -14.03
CA GLU A 47 16.05 8.58 -13.70
C GLU A 47 16.38 7.60 -12.56
N ASP A 48 17.05 8.05 -11.50
CA ASP A 48 17.40 7.18 -10.38
C ASP A 48 16.44 7.34 -9.20
N ASN A 49 15.34 8.05 -9.41
CA ASN A 49 14.37 8.31 -8.34
C ASN A 49 13.21 7.35 -8.39
N LYS A 50 13.10 6.49 -7.38
CA LYS A 50 11.93 5.63 -7.23
C LYS A 50 10.79 6.40 -6.61
N THR A 51 9.63 6.32 -7.26
CA THR A 51 8.39 6.89 -6.73
C THR A 51 7.75 5.92 -5.75
N ALA A 52 6.74 6.38 -5.02
CA ALA A 52 5.96 5.49 -4.16
C ALA A 52 5.39 4.32 -4.95
N ALA A 53 4.89 4.58 -6.16
CA ALA A 53 4.35 3.52 -7.01
C ALA A 53 5.39 2.46 -7.35
N ASN A 54 6.62 2.87 -7.65
CA ASN A 54 7.71 1.93 -7.93
C ASN A 54 7.99 1.03 -6.74
N ILE A 55 8.10 1.61 -5.56
CA ILE A 55 8.40 0.85 -4.34
C ILE A 55 7.26 -0.11 -4.02
N GLN A 56 6.02 0.36 -4.08
CA GLN A 56 4.85 -0.48 -3.85
C GLN A 56 4.82 -1.64 -4.84
N PHE A 57 4.98 -1.35 -6.11
CA PHE A 57 4.93 -2.36 -7.16
C PHE A 57 5.99 -3.44 -6.95
N ASP A 58 7.24 -3.02 -6.73
CA ASP A 58 8.34 -3.96 -6.54
C ASP A 58 8.11 -4.88 -5.35
N LEU A 59 7.71 -4.31 -4.23
CA LEU A 59 7.51 -5.10 -3.01
C LEU A 59 6.38 -6.11 -3.16
N ILE A 60 5.25 -5.68 -3.69
CA ILE A 60 4.09 -6.56 -3.78
C ILE A 60 4.27 -7.59 -4.89
N LYS A 61 4.75 -7.16 -6.06
CA LYS A 61 4.87 -8.06 -7.22
C LYS A 61 5.87 -9.17 -6.97
N LYS A 62 6.96 -8.87 -6.28
CA LYS A 62 8.01 -9.85 -5.97
C LYS A 62 7.68 -10.72 -4.76
N ASN A 63 6.71 -10.31 -3.95
CA ASN A 63 6.40 -10.98 -2.68
C ASN A 63 4.90 -11.15 -2.49
N PRO A 64 4.22 -11.91 -3.37
CA PRO A 64 2.78 -12.07 -3.24
C PRO A 64 2.41 -12.69 -1.89
N TYR A 65 1.42 -12.09 -1.24
CA TYR A 65 0.88 -12.53 0.06
C TYR A 65 1.91 -12.59 1.20
N LYS A 66 2.92 -11.72 1.13
CA LYS A 66 3.91 -11.61 2.20
C LYS A 66 3.63 -10.42 3.12
N TYR A 67 3.16 -9.33 2.56
CA TYR A 67 3.01 -8.08 3.30
C TYR A 67 1.56 -7.63 3.37
N THR A 68 1.23 -6.90 4.45
CA THR A 68 -0.04 -6.19 4.58
C THR A 68 0.10 -4.79 3.96
N SER A 69 -1.05 -4.10 3.79
CA SER A 69 -1.01 -2.69 3.38
C SER A 69 -0.14 -1.84 4.30
N ASP A 70 -0.32 -2.02 5.60
CA ASP A 70 0.47 -1.23 6.56
C ASP A 70 1.96 -1.46 6.40
N ASP A 71 2.38 -2.69 6.13
CA ASP A 71 3.79 -3.00 5.88
C ASP A 71 4.33 -2.25 4.67
N ILE A 72 3.59 -2.30 3.56
CA ILE A 72 4.03 -1.69 2.30
C ILE A 72 4.07 -0.17 2.42
N LEU A 73 3.01 0.43 2.96
CA LEU A 73 2.94 1.89 3.04
C LEU A 73 3.99 2.45 3.99
N PHE A 74 4.24 1.75 5.10
CA PHE A 74 5.32 2.17 5.98
C PHE A 74 6.69 2.03 5.30
N GLN A 75 6.91 0.94 4.56
CA GLN A 75 8.19 0.74 3.87
C GLN A 75 8.46 1.86 2.85
N VAL A 76 7.43 2.30 2.14
CA VAL A 76 7.56 3.46 1.24
C VAL A 76 8.01 4.69 2.03
N PHE A 77 7.37 4.96 3.16
CA PHE A 77 7.73 6.07 4.02
C PHE A 77 9.17 5.96 4.52
N ALA A 78 9.56 4.77 4.97
CA ALA A 78 10.91 4.54 5.49
C ALA A 78 11.97 4.78 4.42
N GLU A 79 11.76 4.30 3.20
CA GLU A 79 12.72 4.49 2.12
C GLU A 79 12.78 5.95 1.68
N LYS A 80 11.65 6.62 1.62
CA LYS A 80 11.61 8.02 1.23
C LYS A 80 12.27 8.94 2.25
N ASN A 81 12.36 8.51 3.49
CA ASN A 81 12.96 9.30 4.58
C ASN A 81 14.32 8.74 5.03
N ASP A 82 14.88 7.80 4.27
CA ASP A 82 16.18 7.21 4.55
C ASP A 82 16.32 6.70 5.98
N LEU A 83 15.26 6.07 6.48
CA LEU A 83 15.28 5.52 7.84
C LEU A 83 16.13 4.26 7.90
N ILE A 84 16.83 4.08 9.00
CA ILE A 84 17.53 2.83 9.28
C ILE A 84 16.63 1.96 10.15
N LYS A 85 16.92 0.65 10.18
CA LYS A 85 16.03 -0.31 10.85
C LYS A 85 15.81 -0.02 12.31
N SER A 86 16.81 0.51 13.01
CA SER A 86 16.66 0.85 14.43
C SER A 86 15.63 1.96 14.68
N GLU A 87 15.31 2.73 13.65
CA GLU A 87 14.30 3.80 13.72
C GLU A 87 12.89 3.31 13.43
N TYR A 88 12.74 2.12 12.86
CA TYR A 88 11.47 1.66 12.29
C TYR A 88 10.33 1.57 13.31
N LYS A 89 10.60 1.00 14.46
CA LYS A 89 9.51 0.79 15.42
C LYS A 89 8.84 2.10 15.84
N GLU A 90 9.62 3.07 16.25
CA GLU A 90 9.09 4.38 16.68
C GLU A 90 8.48 5.14 15.49
N ALA A 91 9.16 5.09 14.36
CA ALA A 91 8.68 5.77 13.17
C ALA A 91 7.34 5.21 12.70
N ARG A 92 7.17 3.88 12.77
CA ARG A 92 5.92 3.25 12.38
C ARG A 92 4.77 3.63 13.31
N GLU A 93 5.02 3.68 14.60
CA GLU A 93 4.02 4.14 15.56
C GLU A 93 3.60 5.58 15.26
N LYS A 94 4.57 6.43 15.00
CA LYS A 94 4.30 7.83 14.64
C LYS A 94 3.53 7.93 13.33
N PHE A 95 3.92 7.15 12.33
CA PHE A 95 3.28 7.15 11.01
C PHE A 95 1.80 6.82 11.11
N TYR A 96 1.47 5.76 11.87
CA TYR A 96 0.08 5.32 12.03
C TYR A 96 -0.66 6.01 13.19
N SER A 97 -0.03 6.98 13.82
CA SER A 97 -0.74 7.84 14.76
C SER A 97 -1.73 8.76 14.05
N LYS A 98 -1.58 8.89 12.74
CA LYS A 98 -2.49 9.64 11.87
C LYS A 98 -3.03 8.67 10.82
N GLY A 99 -4.22 8.98 10.29
CA GLY A 99 -4.76 8.20 9.19
C GLY A 99 -3.89 8.35 7.95
N GLN A 100 -3.69 7.26 7.24
CA GLN A 100 -2.91 7.23 6.00
C GLN A 100 -3.81 6.80 4.84
N PRO A 101 -3.59 7.30 3.62
CA PRO A 101 -4.35 6.84 2.46
C PRO A 101 -4.11 5.36 2.21
N CYS A 102 -5.19 4.61 1.98
CA CYS A 102 -5.09 3.18 1.69
C CYS A 102 -4.84 2.93 0.19
N PHE A 103 -4.80 1.65 -0.21
CA PHE A 103 -4.54 1.29 -1.60
C PHE A 103 -5.65 1.69 -2.58
N ARG A 104 -6.81 2.11 -2.11
CA ARG A 104 -7.81 2.72 -2.99
C ARG A 104 -7.30 4.04 -3.58
N ALA A 105 -6.34 4.68 -2.91
CA ALA A 105 -5.75 5.94 -3.36
C ALA A 105 -4.36 5.75 -3.99
N SER A 106 -3.88 4.52 -4.10
CA SER A 106 -2.55 4.24 -4.68
C SER A 106 -2.58 4.48 -6.20
N PRO A 107 -1.49 5.00 -6.76
CA PRO A 107 -1.36 5.07 -8.21
C PRO A 107 -1.49 3.71 -8.90
N LEU A 108 -1.13 2.61 -8.22
CA LEU A 108 -1.25 1.26 -8.79
C LEU A 108 -2.70 0.97 -9.20
N THR A 109 -3.65 1.28 -8.32
CA THR A 109 -5.07 1.01 -8.59
C THR A 109 -5.74 2.15 -9.34
N LYS A 110 -5.26 3.37 -9.18
CA LYS A 110 -5.86 4.53 -9.83
C LYS A 110 -5.40 4.72 -11.27
N ARG A 111 -4.14 4.40 -11.56
CA ARG A 111 -3.52 4.74 -12.84
C ARG A 111 -2.86 3.60 -13.59
N TYR A 112 -2.34 2.60 -12.88
CA TYR A 112 -1.48 1.59 -13.53
C TYR A 112 -2.16 0.25 -13.76
N GLY A 113 -3.46 0.16 -13.49
CA GLY A 113 -4.26 -1.00 -13.92
C GLY A 113 -4.11 -2.24 -13.06
N TRP A 114 -3.74 -2.09 -11.78
CA TRP A 114 -3.55 -3.22 -10.88
C TRP A 114 -4.64 -3.30 -9.82
N GLY A 115 -5.36 -4.42 -9.78
CA GLY A 115 -6.24 -4.72 -8.66
C GLY A 115 -5.46 -5.32 -7.53
N VAL A 116 -5.96 -5.19 -6.30
CA VAL A 116 -5.29 -5.68 -5.09
C VAL A 116 -6.18 -6.68 -4.39
N HIS A 117 -5.67 -7.90 -4.21
CA HIS A 117 -6.36 -8.93 -3.45
C HIS A 117 -5.72 -9.06 -2.08
N TYR A 118 -6.56 -9.04 -1.04
CA TYR A 118 -6.15 -9.25 0.36
C TYR A 118 -6.72 -10.57 0.83
N ASP A 119 -5.86 -11.42 1.41
CA ASP A 119 -6.34 -12.68 1.96
C ASP A 119 -6.93 -12.47 3.36
N LYS A 120 -7.22 -13.58 4.05
CA LYS A 120 -7.83 -13.53 5.38
C LYS A 120 -6.93 -12.87 6.43
N ASP A 121 -5.63 -12.86 6.20
CA ASP A 121 -4.65 -12.27 7.13
C ASP A 121 -4.24 -10.86 6.72
N GLY A 122 -4.87 -10.32 5.67
CA GLY A 122 -4.55 -8.99 5.16
C GLY A 122 -3.32 -8.94 4.30
N LYS A 123 -2.76 -10.08 3.93
CA LYS A 123 -1.61 -10.15 3.02
C LYS A 123 -2.08 -9.95 1.60
N MET A 124 -1.28 -9.25 0.81
CA MET A 124 -1.76 -8.75 -0.47
C MET A 124 -0.94 -9.22 -1.68
N ALA A 125 -1.63 -9.25 -2.81
CA ALA A 125 -1.02 -9.49 -4.11
C ALA A 125 -1.74 -8.61 -5.14
N ILE A 126 -1.09 -8.32 -6.26
CA ILE A 126 -1.68 -7.48 -7.31
C ILE A 126 -1.86 -8.27 -8.60
N TYR A 127 -2.92 -7.94 -9.32
CA TYR A 127 -3.29 -8.61 -10.55
C TYR A 127 -3.69 -7.60 -11.60
N SER A 128 -3.18 -7.79 -12.81
CA SER A 128 -3.54 -6.93 -13.95
C SER A 128 -5.05 -6.98 -14.20
N SER A 129 -5.63 -5.85 -14.53
CA SER A 129 -7.08 -5.73 -14.76
C SER A 129 -7.59 -6.63 -15.89
N GLU A 130 -6.73 -7.09 -16.79
CA GLU A 130 -7.11 -8.01 -17.86
C GLU A 130 -6.91 -9.49 -17.51
N SER A 131 -6.34 -9.79 -16.33
CA SER A 131 -6.00 -11.15 -15.95
C SER A 131 -7.22 -11.97 -15.56
N LYS A 132 -7.08 -13.29 -15.65
CA LYS A 132 -8.14 -14.21 -15.22
C LYS A 132 -8.35 -14.09 -13.71
N GLU A 133 -7.27 -13.89 -12.95
CA GLU A 133 -7.35 -13.72 -11.50
C GLU A 133 -8.17 -12.49 -11.14
N TYR A 134 -7.98 -11.39 -11.87
CA TYR A 134 -8.76 -10.18 -11.63
C TYR A 134 -10.25 -10.44 -11.82
N GLN A 135 -10.61 -11.15 -12.90
CA GLN A 135 -12.01 -11.48 -13.16
C GLN A 135 -12.58 -12.39 -12.07
N LYS A 136 -11.79 -13.37 -11.67
CA LYS A 136 -12.20 -14.31 -10.61
C LYS A 136 -12.48 -13.58 -9.31
N TYR A 137 -11.57 -12.73 -8.87
CA TYR A 137 -11.76 -12.02 -7.60
C TYR A 137 -12.86 -10.98 -7.68
N SER A 138 -13.03 -10.35 -8.85
CA SER A 138 -14.11 -9.36 -9.03
C SER A 138 -15.50 -9.95 -8.86
N SER A 139 -15.67 -11.24 -9.11
CA SER A 139 -16.95 -11.92 -8.99
C SER A 139 -17.04 -12.87 -7.79
N ASP A 140 -16.04 -12.86 -6.92
CA ASP A 140 -16.02 -13.74 -5.74
C ASP A 140 -16.94 -13.20 -4.66
N LYS A 141 -17.99 -13.96 -4.36
CA LYS A 141 -19.01 -13.55 -3.38
C LYS A 141 -18.49 -13.57 -1.94
N ASN A 142 -17.36 -14.21 -1.70
CA ASN A 142 -16.77 -14.28 -0.36
C ASN A 142 -15.84 -13.10 -0.07
N LEU A 143 -15.64 -12.23 -1.05
CA LEU A 143 -14.78 -11.06 -0.89
C LEU A 143 -15.62 -9.79 -0.82
N THR A 144 -15.13 -8.82 -0.04
CA THR A 144 -15.63 -7.46 -0.12
C THR A 144 -15.00 -6.82 -1.36
N ILE A 145 -15.83 -6.31 -2.26
CA ILE A 145 -15.35 -5.69 -3.50
C ILE A 145 -15.41 -4.17 -3.34
N LEU A 146 -14.27 -3.53 -3.50
CA LEU A 146 -14.16 -2.08 -3.44
C LEU A 146 -13.56 -1.58 -4.75
N LYS A 147 -13.80 -0.32 -5.05
CA LYS A 147 -13.18 0.34 -6.20
C LYS A 147 -12.12 1.32 -5.75
N ALA A 148 -11.06 1.46 -6.52
CA ALA A 148 -10.10 2.52 -6.31
C ALA A 148 -10.79 3.87 -6.49
N MET A 149 -10.24 4.89 -5.86
CA MET A 149 -10.78 6.24 -5.95
C MET A 149 -10.51 6.81 -7.32
N LYS A 150 -11.48 7.57 -7.84
CA LYS A 150 -11.30 8.25 -9.14
C LYS A 150 -10.28 9.38 -8.99
N THR A 151 -9.60 9.67 -10.09
CA THR A 151 -8.67 10.80 -10.15
C THR A 151 -9.43 12.11 -10.33
N ASN A 152 -10.54 12.06 -11.05
CA ASN A 152 -11.38 13.24 -11.29
C ASN A 152 -12.63 13.23 -10.46
#